data_d1abcbe4c346f50ef6b969cce4a8bf05
#
_entry.id   d1abcbe4c346f50ef6b969cce4a8bf05
#
_cell.length_a   1.000
_cell.length_b   1.000
_cell.length_c   1.000
_cell.angle_alpha   90.00
_cell.angle_beta   90.00
_cell.angle_gamma   90.00
#
_symmetry.space_group_name_H-M   'P 1'
#
loop_
_entity.id
_entity.type
_entity.pdbx_description
1 polymer ?
#
loop_
_entity_poly.entity_id
_entity_poly.type
_entity_poly.pdbx_seq_one_letter_code
_entity_poly.pdbx_strand_id
1 'polypeptide(L)'
;MTSNKRIVFIAMTFMIISLSIGCGKNTMDKVYNDNSKIASISDTFGLDESKETIESGIYKGSLKLSGSGTIWTYESSSDLDLKVPYFLSVKSGKAKIVLISPDNTVINLVENTNKATMKETASLTVPIKKGNNRIKVVGYEKADIDIELHIEKGTFKKISF
;
A
#
# COMPACT_ATOMS: atom_id res chain seq x y z
N MET A 1 -22.73 -47.79 51.73
CA MET A 1 -21.35 -47.76 51.20
C MET A 1 -21.40 -47.70 49.68
N THR A 2 -21.70 -46.56 49.15
CA THR A 2 -21.75 -46.25 47.72
C THR A 2 -21.96 -44.76 47.54
N SER A 3 -20.91 -43.97 47.52
CA SER A 3 -21.05 -42.58 47.01
C SER A 3 -19.66 -41.94 46.96
N ASN A 4 -18.86 -42.21 45.97
CA ASN A 4 -17.67 -41.38 45.70
C ASN A 4 -17.14 -41.48 44.26
N LYS A 5 -17.97 -41.95 43.32
CA LYS A 5 -17.54 -42.09 41.91
C LYS A 5 -18.13 -41.10 40.91
N ARG A 6 -18.90 -40.09 41.39
CA ARG A 6 -19.59 -39.14 40.48
C ARG A 6 -19.00 -37.74 40.45
N ILE A 7 -17.97 -37.44 41.23
CA ILE A 7 -17.41 -36.06 41.34
C ILE A 7 -16.15 -35.88 40.45
N VAL A 8 -15.54 -36.95 39.95
CA VAL A 8 -14.28 -36.86 39.18
C VAL A 8 -14.50 -36.53 37.68
N PHE A 9 -15.73 -36.65 37.16
CA PHE A 9 -15.98 -36.45 35.72
C PHE A 9 -16.39 -35.04 35.33
N ILE A 10 -16.58 -34.12 36.25
CA ILE A 10 -16.99 -32.71 35.91
C ILE A 10 -15.81 -31.75 35.87
N ALA A 11 -14.63 -32.14 36.36
CA ALA A 11 -13.48 -31.22 36.40
C ALA A 11 -12.61 -31.26 35.13
N MET A 12 -12.96 -32.05 34.11
CA MET A 12 -12.09 -32.23 32.92
C MET A 12 -12.65 -31.67 31.61
N THR A 13 -13.74 -30.91 31.68
CA THR A 13 -14.38 -30.34 30.45
C THR A 13 -14.27 -28.81 30.36
N PHE A 14 -13.43 -28.16 31.17
CA PHE A 14 -13.34 -26.70 31.20
C PHE A 14 -11.99 -26.12 30.78
N MET A 15 -11.17 -26.88 30.08
CA MET A 15 -9.80 -26.44 29.73
C MET A 15 -9.47 -26.55 28.23
N ILE A 16 -10.40 -26.27 27.35
CA ILE A 16 -10.10 -26.06 25.90
C ILE A 16 -10.95 -24.92 25.34
N ILE A 17 -10.81 -23.72 25.90
CA ILE A 17 -11.15 -22.47 25.21
C ILE A 17 -10.06 -21.47 25.58
N SER A 18 -8.91 -21.64 25.02
CA SER A 18 -7.91 -20.59 25.05
C SER A 18 -7.11 -20.62 23.75
N LEU A 19 -7.07 -19.43 23.15
CA LEU A 19 -6.06 -19.03 22.20
C LEU A 19 -6.26 -19.42 20.73
N SER A 20 -7.21 -18.80 20.12
CA SER A 20 -7.01 -18.32 18.75
C SER A 20 -7.28 -16.82 18.67
N ILE A 21 -6.58 -16.04 19.52
CA ILE A 21 -6.25 -14.67 19.13
C ILE A 21 -5.09 -14.84 18.16
N GLY A 22 -5.40 -15.38 16.98
CA GLY A 22 -4.58 -15.23 15.82
C GLY A 22 -4.56 -13.74 15.52
N CYS A 23 -3.50 -13.04 15.93
CA CYS A 23 -3.09 -11.79 15.34
C CYS A 23 -2.87 -12.08 13.84
N GLY A 24 -3.94 -12.07 13.06
CA GLY A 24 -3.91 -12.15 11.62
C GLY A 24 -3.20 -10.90 11.13
N LYS A 25 -1.86 -10.97 10.99
CA LYS A 25 -1.14 -9.96 10.21
C LYS A 25 -1.87 -9.86 8.89
N ASN A 26 -2.42 -8.68 8.62
CA ASN A 26 -3.18 -8.42 7.41
C ASN A 26 -2.38 -8.95 6.21
N THR A 27 -2.96 -9.85 5.43
CA THR A 27 -2.27 -10.50 4.30
C THR A 27 -1.76 -9.46 3.31
N MET A 28 -2.43 -8.31 3.22
CA MET A 28 -2.05 -7.18 2.37
C MET A 28 -0.77 -6.49 2.85
N ASP A 29 -0.48 -6.48 4.14
CA ASP A 29 0.74 -5.87 4.70
C ASP A 29 2.02 -6.61 4.25
N LYS A 30 1.91 -7.89 3.88
CA LYS A 30 3.04 -8.67 3.33
C LYS A 30 3.51 -8.15 1.97
N VAL A 31 2.68 -7.38 1.27
CA VAL A 31 3.03 -6.77 -0.02
C VAL A 31 4.09 -5.69 0.16
N TYR A 32 4.06 -4.95 1.27
CA TYR A 32 4.89 -3.77 1.48
C TYR A 32 6.40 -4.02 1.28
N ASN A 33 6.91 -5.17 1.72
CA ASN A 33 8.32 -5.53 1.62
C ASN A 33 8.60 -6.59 0.53
N ASP A 34 7.62 -6.91 -0.31
CA ASP A 34 7.74 -7.94 -1.35
C ASP A 34 7.71 -7.30 -2.74
N ASN A 35 8.90 -7.01 -3.28
CA ASN A 35 9.03 -6.38 -4.59
C ASN A 35 8.39 -7.20 -5.71
N SER A 36 8.33 -8.54 -5.61
CA SER A 36 7.69 -9.38 -6.62
C SER A 36 6.19 -9.18 -6.68
N LYS A 37 5.56 -8.98 -5.50
CA LYS A 37 4.13 -8.65 -5.41
C LYS A 37 3.85 -7.22 -5.82
N ILE A 38 4.71 -6.28 -5.44
CA ILE A 38 4.60 -4.87 -5.88
C ILE A 38 4.70 -4.78 -7.40
N ALA A 39 5.66 -5.48 -8.02
CA ALA A 39 5.88 -5.48 -9.48
C ALA A 39 4.76 -6.18 -10.26
N SER A 40 3.89 -6.97 -9.61
CA SER A 40 2.77 -7.64 -10.29
C SER A 40 1.93 -6.64 -11.10
N ILE A 41 1.42 -7.09 -12.26
CA ILE A 41 0.46 -6.32 -13.07
C ILE A 41 -0.85 -6.13 -12.29
N SER A 42 -1.26 -7.15 -11.53
CA SER A 42 -2.44 -7.08 -10.68
C SER A 42 -2.14 -6.28 -9.42
N ASP A 43 -3.06 -5.41 -9.06
CA ASP A 43 -3.04 -4.71 -7.79
C ASP A 43 -3.51 -5.65 -6.66
N THR A 44 -2.91 -5.51 -5.47
CA THR A 44 -3.25 -6.29 -4.29
C THR A 44 -3.36 -5.35 -3.10
N PHE A 45 -4.57 -4.95 -2.74
CA PHE A 45 -4.80 -3.98 -1.67
C PHE A 45 -6.12 -4.22 -0.92
N GLY A 46 -6.17 -3.72 0.31
CA GLY A 46 -7.40 -3.44 1.06
C GLY A 46 -7.52 -1.93 1.20
N LEU A 47 -8.67 -1.39 0.84
CA LEU A 47 -8.98 0.03 0.86
C LEU A 47 -10.18 0.25 1.79
N ASP A 48 -9.96 0.87 2.96
CA ASP A 48 -11.03 1.14 3.92
C ASP A 48 -11.72 2.47 3.61
N GLU A 49 -10.95 3.48 3.18
CA GLU A 49 -11.44 4.80 2.82
C GLU A 49 -10.70 5.30 1.57
N SER A 50 -11.42 6.01 0.69
CA SER A 50 -10.85 6.58 -0.53
C SER A 50 -11.61 7.82 -0.96
N LYS A 51 -10.85 8.90 -1.17
CA LYS A 51 -11.31 10.10 -1.87
C LYS A 51 -10.23 10.51 -2.87
N GLU A 52 -10.51 10.32 -4.14
CA GLU A 52 -9.55 10.52 -5.22
C GLU A 52 -10.08 11.47 -6.29
N THR A 53 -9.23 12.39 -6.76
CA THR A 53 -9.49 13.26 -7.91
C THR A 53 -8.34 13.17 -8.90
N ILE A 54 -8.66 13.29 -10.20
CA ILE A 54 -7.69 13.35 -11.29
C ILE A 54 -8.11 14.50 -12.18
N GLU A 55 -7.27 15.53 -12.28
CA GLU A 55 -7.53 16.73 -13.07
C GLU A 55 -6.23 17.25 -13.69
N SER A 56 -6.21 17.45 -15.01
CA SER A 56 -5.11 18.16 -15.72
C SER A 56 -3.70 17.65 -15.36
N GLY A 57 -3.49 16.33 -15.33
CA GLY A 57 -2.17 15.76 -15.00
C GLY A 57 -1.83 15.74 -13.50
N ILE A 58 -2.82 16.00 -12.65
CA ILE A 58 -2.69 15.97 -11.18
C ILE A 58 -3.56 14.85 -10.63
N TYR A 59 -2.95 14.00 -9.84
CA TYR A 59 -3.65 13.01 -8.98
C TYR A 59 -3.60 13.47 -7.53
N LYS A 60 -4.74 13.49 -6.86
CA LYS A 60 -4.87 13.71 -5.43
C LYS A 60 -5.67 12.57 -4.80
N GLY A 61 -5.17 12.05 -3.69
CA GLY A 61 -5.82 10.98 -2.94
C GLY A 61 -5.72 11.18 -1.43
N SER A 62 -6.86 10.97 -0.74
CA SER A 62 -6.87 10.68 0.70
C SER A 62 -7.30 9.23 0.83
N LEU A 63 -6.40 8.37 1.28
CA LEU A 63 -6.55 6.92 1.24
C LEU A 63 -6.25 6.28 2.58
N LYS A 64 -7.02 5.24 2.94
CA LYS A 64 -6.67 4.34 4.04
C LYS A 64 -6.43 2.95 3.49
N LEU A 65 -5.16 2.59 3.31
CA LEU A 65 -4.69 1.55 2.40
C LEU A 65 -3.72 0.58 3.06
N SER A 66 -3.90 -0.73 2.82
CA SER A 66 -2.87 -1.77 2.97
C SER A 66 -2.64 -2.47 1.64
N GLY A 67 -1.38 -2.79 1.31
CA GLY A 67 -1.01 -3.41 0.03
C GLY A 67 -0.62 -2.40 -1.03
N SER A 68 -0.77 -2.72 -2.32
CA SER A 68 -0.30 -1.89 -3.43
C SER A 68 -1.37 -1.67 -4.49
N GLY A 69 -1.55 -0.41 -4.91
CA GLY A 69 -2.45 0.01 -5.98
C GLY A 69 -1.76 0.88 -7.02
N THR A 70 -2.00 0.59 -8.30
CA THR A 70 -1.47 1.38 -9.42
C THR A 70 -2.29 2.66 -9.57
N ILE A 71 -1.61 3.82 -9.60
CA ILE A 71 -2.24 5.12 -9.78
C ILE A 71 -1.87 5.80 -11.11
N TRP A 72 -0.81 5.34 -11.78
CA TRP A 72 -0.35 5.95 -13.02
C TRP A 72 0.35 4.94 -13.92
N THR A 73 0.22 5.12 -15.25
CA THR A 73 0.89 4.32 -16.28
C THR A 73 1.37 5.21 -17.42
N TYR A 74 2.51 4.83 -18.01
CA TYR A 74 3.08 5.53 -19.15
C TYR A 74 3.86 4.59 -20.06
N GLU A 75 3.45 4.52 -21.32
CA GLU A 75 4.20 3.85 -22.37
C GLU A 75 5.18 4.85 -22.99
N SER A 76 6.47 4.69 -22.72
CA SER A 76 7.51 5.59 -23.22
C SER A 76 8.24 5.02 -24.43
N SER A 77 8.48 5.85 -25.45
CA SER A 77 9.27 5.47 -26.64
C SER A 77 10.77 5.50 -26.40
N SER A 78 11.24 6.11 -25.31
CA SER A 78 12.65 6.28 -24.96
C SER A 78 12.86 6.39 -23.45
N ASP A 79 14.09 6.22 -22.99
CA ASP A 79 14.48 6.55 -21.62
C ASP A 79 14.47 8.06 -21.43
N LEU A 80 13.93 8.51 -20.29
CA LEU A 80 13.90 9.94 -19.91
C LEU A 80 13.69 10.11 -18.41
N ASP A 81 14.04 11.27 -17.89
CA ASP A 81 13.77 11.66 -16.51
C ASP A 81 12.63 12.66 -16.45
N LEU A 82 11.62 12.38 -15.59
CA LEU A 82 10.54 13.31 -15.30
C LEU A 82 10.78 14.00 -13.96
N LYS A 83 10.68 15.32 -13.94
CA LYS A 83 10.60 16.11 -12.70
C LYS A 83 9.15 16.13 -12.24
N VAL A 84 8.90 15.55 -11.07
CA VAL A 84 7.56 15.34 -10.55
C VAL A 84 7.40 16.05 -9.21
N PRO A 85 6.63 17.15 -9.16
CA PRO A 85 6.15 17.70 -7.90
C PRO A 85 5.27 16.67 -7.20
N TYR A 86 5.51 16.45 -5.89
CA TYR A 86 4.76 15.49 -5.11
C TYR A 86 4.51 15.95 -3.68
N PHE A 87 3.50 15.38 -3.07
CA PHE A 87 3.22 15.45 -1.65
C PHE A 87 2.85 14.05 -1.15
N LEU A 88 3.38 13.63 -0.03
CA LEU A 88 3.00 12.39 0.67
C LEU A 88 3.02 12.62 2.17
N SER A 89 1.86 12.74 2.76
CA SER A 89 1.67 12.79 4.21
C SER A 89 1.13 11.45 4.71
N VAL A 90 1.65 10.98 5.85
CA VAL A 90 1.22 9.73 6.49
C VAL A 90 0.76 10.05 7.91
N LYS A 91 -0.54 9.91 8.18
CA LYS A 91 -1.15 10.16 9.50
C LYS A 91 -1.02 8.95 10.42
N SER A 92 -1.09 7.73 9.85
CA SER A 92 -0.87 6.47 10.56
C SER A 92 -0.29 5.41 9.63
N GLY A 93 0.40 4.39 10.18
CA GLY A 93 1.08 3.38 9.40
C GLY A 93 2.33 3.91 8.70
N LYS A 94 2.60 3.40 7.52
CA LYS A 94 3.65 3.89 6.61
C LYS A 94 3.25 3.65 5.15
N ALA A 95 3.76 4.50 4.27
CA ALA A 95 3.47 4.40 2.85
C ALA A 95 4.67 4.78 2.00
N LYS A 96 4.71 4.24 0.79
CA LYS A 96 5.70 4.59 -0.22
C LYS A 96 5.07 4.72 -1.59
N ILE A 97 5.71 5.53 -2.44
CA ILE A 97 5.44 5.65 -3.86
C ILE A 97 6.58 4.94 -4.58
N VAL A 98 6.25 4.02 -5.46
CA VAL A 98 7.24 3.24 -6.21
C VAL A 98 7.01 3.36 -7.71
N LEU A 99 8.10 3.39 -8.47
CA LEU A 99 8.09 3.20 -9.92
C LEU A 99 8.37 1.73 -10.22
N ILE A 100 7.62 1.16 -11.16
CA ILE A 100 7.86 -0.16 -11.71
C ILE A 100 8.21 0.03 -13.17
N SER A 101 9.46 -0.29 -13.52
CA SER A 101 10.00 -0.23 -14.88
C SER A 101 9.50 -1.39 -15.75
N PRO A 102 9.64 -1.33 -17.09
CA PRO A 102 9.16 -2.38 -18.01
C PRO A 102 9.74 -3.76 -17.75
N ASP A 103 10.92 -3.86 -17.14
CA ASP A 103 11.59 -5.10 -16.72
C ASP A 103 11.14 -5.61 -15.34
N ASN A 104 10.08 -5.00 -14.76
CA ASN A 104 9.56 -5.24 -13.42
C ASN A 104 10.51 -4.85 -12.28
N THR A 105 11.56 -4.07 -12.53
CA THR A 105 12.36 -3.46 -11.47
C THR A 105 11.51 -2.48 -10.66
N VAL A 106 11.53 -2.62 -9.32
CA VAL A 106 10.84 -1.73 -8.39
C VAL A 106 11.82 -0.71 -7.84
N ILE A 107 11.55 0.56 -8.09
CA ILE A 107 12.34 1.69 -7.62
C ILE A 107 11.53 2.43 -6.55
N ASN A 108 12.04 2.51 -5.32
CA ASN A 108 11.42 3.31 -4.27
C ASN A 108 11.69 4.80 -4.54
N LEU A 109 10.66 5.56 -4.88
CA LEU A 109 10.76 6.99 -5.18
C LEU A 109 10.73 7.82 -3.90
N VAL A 110 9.83 7.49 -2.99
CA VAL A 110 9.66 8.13 -1.69
C VAL A 110 8.99 7.19 -0.71
N GLU A 111 9.41 7.24 0.56
CA GLU A 111 8.80 6.49 1.65
C GLU A 111 8.63 7.40 2.86
N ASN A 112 7.44 7.42 3.45
CA ASN A 112 7.12 8.19 4.63
C ASN A 112 6.43 7.33 5.70
N THR A 113 6.62 7.77 6.94
CA THR A 113 5.96 7.22 8.13
C THR A 113 5.18 8.32 8.84
N ASN A 114 4.31 7.96 9.76
CA ASN A 114 3.56 8.92 10.60
C ASN A 114 4.47 9.84 11.47
N LYS A 115 5.77 9.55 11.55
CA LYS A 115 6.76 10.38 12.26
C LYS A 115 7.42 11.44 11.36
N ALA A 116 7.26 11.31 10.04
CA ALA A 116 7.89 12.17 9.04
C ALA A 116 6.81 12.74 8.10
N THR A 117 5.93 13.57 8.63
CA THR A 117 4.86 14.21 7.86
C THR A 117 5.44 15.34 7.02
N MET A 118 5.27 15.29 5.71
CA MET A 118 5.56 16.42 4.83
C MET A 118 4.57 17.56 5.10
N LYS A 119 5.08 18.78 5.11
CA LYS A 119 4.26 19.99 5.25
C LYS A 119 4.08 20.76 3.94
N GLU A 120 4.96 20.49 2.98
CA GLU A 120 5.03 21.21 1.71
C GLU A 120 5.29 20.23 0.56
N THR A 121 4.94 20.65 -0.66
CA THR A 121 5.25 19.93 -1.88
C THR A 121 6.76 19.90 -2.11
N ALA A 122 7.29 18.74 -2.43
CA ALA A 122 8.67 18.55 -2.86
C ALA A 122 8.73 18.13 -4.34
N SER A 123 9.95 17.95 -4.87
CA SER A 123 10.14 17.45 -6.23
C SER A 123 11.01 16.21 -6.20
N LEU A 124 10.67 15.22 -7.00
CA LEU A 124 11.47 14.02 -7.21
C LEU A 124 11.77 13.82 -8.70
N THR A 125 12.79 13.02 -9.00
CA THR A 125 13.09 12.59 -10.36
C THR A 125 12.59 11.16 -10.56
N VAL A 126 11.77 10.93 -11.58
CA VAL A 126 11.23 9.61 -11.94
C VAL A 126 11.99 9.13 -13.17
N PRO A 127 12.87 8.11 -13.05
CA PRO A 127 13.66 7.58 -14.16
C PRO A 127 12.81 6.64 -15.02
N ILE A 128 12.22 7.17 -16.06
CA ILE A 128 11.38 6.43 -17.01
C ILE A 128 12.25 5.63 -17.96
N LYS A 129 11.89 4.38 -18.19
CA LYS A 129 12.51 3.50 -19.19
C LYS A 129 11.62 3.37 -20.41
N LYS A 130 12.22 3.12 -21.57
CA LYS A 130 11.47 2.77 -22.79
C LYS A 130 10.58 1.56 -22.52
N GLY A 131 9.27 1.68 -22.85
CA GLY A 131 8.24 0.69 -22.59
C GLY A 131 7.26 1.11 -21.50
N ASN A 132 6.54 0.16 -20.92
CA ASN A 132 5.45 0.41 -19.98
C ASN A 132 5.97 0.63 -18.56
N ASN A 133 5.84 1.86 -18.06
CA ASN A 133 6.18 2.26 -16.69
C ASN A 133 4.91 2.44 -15.86
N ARG A 134 4.98 2.08 -14.59
CA ARG A 134 3.84 2.18 -13.65
C ARG A 134 4.27 2.81 -12.33
N ILE A 135 3.43 3.68 -11.78
CA ILE A 135 3.60 4.16 -10.40
C ILE A 135 2.52 3.51 -9.54
N LYS A 136 2.95 2.95 -8.41
CA LYS A 136 2.04 2.42 -7.38
C LYS A 136 2.22 3.14 -6.05
N VAL A 137 1.11 3.26 -5.33
CA VAL A 137 1.11 3.57 -3.90
C VAL A 137 1.08 2.26 -3.14
N VAL A 138 1.93 2.16 -2.12
CA VAL A 138 2.04 0.96 -1.28
C VAL A 138 1.87 1.38 0.18
N GLY A 139 0.84 0.83 0.83
CA GLY A 139 0.51 1.09 2.23
C GLY A 139 0.77 -0.10 3.14
N TYR A 140 1.06 0.16 4.41
CA TYR A 140 1.28 -0.82 5.46
C TYR A 140 0.51 -0.43 6.73
N GLU A 141 -0.13 -1.42 7.39
CA GLU A 141 -0.92 -1.24 8.60
C GLU A 141 -2.05 -0.21 8.42
N LYS A 142 -2.84 -0.37 7.33
CA LYS A 142 -3.93 0.55 6.99
C LYS A 142 -3.47 2.00 6.98
N ALA A 143 -2.36 2.25 6.26
CA ALA A 143 -1.78 3.57 6.18
C ALA A 143 -2.82 4.63 5.80
N ASP A 144 -3.02 5.63 6.66
CA ASP A 144 -3.86 6.81 6.40
C ASP A 144 -2.97 7.89 5.79
N ILE A 145 -3.19 8.18 4.52
CA ILE A 145 -2.32 9.03 3.71
C ILE A 145 -3.07 10.10 2.95
N ASP A 146 -2.42 11.25 2.79
CA ASP A 146 -2.74 12.22 1.76
C ASP A 146 -1.60 12.25 0.74
N ILE A 147 -1.91 12.11 -0.55
CA ILE A 147 -0.96 12.05 -1.65
C ILE A 147 -1.36 13.01 -2.76
N GLU A 148 -0.36 13.66 -3.36
CA GLU A 148 -0.53 14.45 -4.59
C GLU A 148 0.68 14.19 -5.50
N LEU A 149 0.42 13.99 -6.81
CA LEU A 149 1.43 13.85 -7.86
C LEU A 149 1.05 14.70 -9.06
N HIS A 150 2.02 15.42 -9.62
CA HIS A 150 1.84 16.20 -10.83
C HIS A 150 2.69 15.62 -11.97
N ILE A 151 2.06 14.92 -12.92
CA ILE A 151 2.73 14.32 -14.08
C ILE A 151 1.91 14.60 -15.34
N GLU A 152 2.47 15.40 -16.24
CA GLU A 152 1.80 15.76 -17.50
C GLU A 152 1.75 14.62 -18.52
N LYS A 153 2.69 13.66 -18.43
CA LYS A 153 2.76 12.50 -19.33
C LYS A 153 2.09 11.29 -18.71
N GLY A 154 1.62 10.37 -19.57
CA GLY A 154 0.97 9.15 -19.11
C GLY A 154 -0.48 9.36 -18.67
N THR A 155 -1.02 8.37 -17.96
CA THR A 155 -2.42 8.35 -17.56
C THR A 155 -2.56 7.99 -16.10
N PHE A 156 -3.18 8.85 -15.32
CA PHE A 156 -3.60 8.54 -13.96
C PHE A 156 -4.87 7.68 -13.95
N LYS A 157 -4.98 6.82 -12.97
CA LYS A 157 -6.20 6.09 -12.64
C LYS A 157 -6.45 6.10 -11.13
N LYS A 158 -7.71 6.00 -10.73
CA LYS A 158 -8.07 5.80 -9.33
C LYS A 158 -7.80 4.37 -8.90
N ILE A 159 -7.46 4.17 -7.63
CA ILE A 159 -7.40 2.85 -7.01
C ILE A 159 -8.83 2.38 -6.69
N SER A 160 -9.69 3.30 -6.24
CA SER A 160 -11.11 3.03 -6.02
C SER A 160 -11.85 2.88 -7.36
N PHE A 161 -12.75 1.91 -7.42
CA PHE A 161 -13.64 1.67 -8.57
C PHE A 161 -14.75 2.72 -8.64
#